data_0ec9a0050240a30e8445112e62951386
#
_entry.id   0ec9a0050240a30e8445112e62951386
#
_cell.length_a   1.000
_cell.length_b   1.000
_cell.length_c   1.000
_cell.angle_alpha   90.00
_cell.angle_beta   90.00
_cell.angle_gamma   90.00
#
_symmetry.space_group_name_H-M   'P 1'
#
loop_
_entity.id
_entity.type
_entity.pdbx_description
1 polymer ?
#
loop_
_entity_poly.entity_id
_entity_poly.type
_entity_poly.pdbx_seq_one_letter_code
_entity_poly.pdbx_strand_id
1 'polypeptide(L)'
;MGDPTFWDDPEKAQKTAQDVNSLKEEVDGFHKLSAGVDDLEALQEMAAEENDESLLPEMDELLAKCRSELEHLELGMLLSGEYDANNAILTLHAGAGGTEAQDWTSMLLRMFTRFAEQNGFALEMLDYQPGDEAGVKSATIQVNGHNAYGFLRSEKGVHRLVRISPFDANARRHTSFAAVDVMPELDDTVDVNINMDEVRVDVYRSSGAGGQHVNKTSSAVRMTHEPTGIVVQCQNERSQIQNRERCLQMLRAKLYEYEKAKQDALVSDIAGDYQNIEWGSQIRSYVFQPYTRVKDHRTGCETGNIQAVMDGDLMPFVEAYLRSQQKKV
;
A
#
# COMPACT_ATOMS: atom_id res chain seq x y z
N MET A 1 0.16 -14.38 -22.64
CA MET A 1 -0.89 -13.72 -23.43
C MET A 1 -1.22 -14.39 -24.76
N GLY A 2 -0.32 -15.17 -25.35
CA GLY A 2 -0.60 -15.91 -26.61
C GLY A 2 -1.26 -17.29 -26.45
N ASP A 3 -1.50 -17.75 -25.23
CA ASP A 3 -2.15 -19.02 -24.96
C ASP A 3 -3.69 -18.82 -25.04
N PRO A 4 -4.43 -19.66 -25.79
CA PRO A 4 -5.88 -19.57 -25.89
C PRO A 4 -6.61 -19.68 -24.55
N THR A 5 -6.04 -20.39 -23.58
CA THR A 5 -6.61 -20.59 -22.23
C THR A 5 -6.30 -19.43 -21.27
N PHE A 6 -5.49 -18.45 -21.68
CA PHE A 6 -5.09 -17.31 -20.83
C PHE A 6 -6.28 -16.46 -20.39
N TRP A 7 -7.31 -16.34 -21.24
CA TRP A 7 -8.49 -15.51 -20.98
C TRP A 7 -9.62 -16.24 -20.25
N ASP A 8 -9.46 -17.54 -19.95
CA ASP A 8 -10.46 -18.34 -19.23
C ASP A 8 -10.55 -17.94 -17.75
N ASP A 9 -9.49 -17.31 -17.20
CA ASP A 9 -9.44 -16.74 -15.85
C ASP A 9 -9.20 -15.20 -15.96
N PRO A 10 -10.28 -14.39 -15.90
CA PRO A 10 -10.18 -12.95 -16.11
C PRO A 10 -9.32 -12.22 -15.06
N GLU A 11 -9.36 -12.64 -13.78
CA GLU A 11 -8.62 -12.01 -12.69
C GLU A 11 -7.13 -12.24 -12.86
N LYS A 12 -6.74 -13.47 -13.11
CA LYS A 12 -5.33 -13.83 -13.37
C LYS A 12 -4.80 -13.19 -14.66
N ALA A 13 -5.63 -13.11 -15.69
CA ALA A 13 -5.29 -12.44 -16.94
C ALA A 13 -5.08 -10.94 -16.73
N GLN A 14 -5.94 -10.28 -15.94
CA GLN A 14 -5.81 -8.87 -15.59
C GLN A 14 -4.54 -8.59 -14.78
N LYS A 15 -4.26 -9.39 -13.75
CA LYS A 15 -3.05 -9.26 -12.94
C LYS A 15 -1.78 -9.42 -13.79
N THR A 16 -1.73 -10.47 -14.61
CA THR A 16 -0.59 -10.68 -15.53
C THR A 16 -0.46 -9.54 -16.54
N ALA A 17 -1.57 -8.97 -17.02
CA ALA A 17 -1.52 -7.82 -17.92
C ALA A 17 -0.99 -6.56 -17.22
N GLN A 18 -1.33 -6.33 -15.96
CA GLN A 18 -0.78 -5.25 -15.14
C GLN A 18 0.72 -5.42 -14.93
N ASP A 19 1.17 -6.62 -14.54
CA ASP A 19 2.59 -6.93 -14.34
C ASP A 19 3.41 -6.71 -15.62
N VAL A 20 2.88 -7.16 -16.76
CA VAL A 20 3.54 -6.97 -18.08
C VAL A 20 3.61 -5.49 -18.45
N ASN A 21 2.54 -4.71 -18.21
CA ASN A 21 2.53 -3.28 -18.49
C ASN A 21 3.54 -2.53 -17.61
N SER A 22 3.61 -2.87 -16.32
CA SER A 22 4.59 -2.29 -15.39
C SER A 22 6.04 -2.55 -15.86
N LEU A 23 6.37 -3.81 -16.14
CA LEU A 23 7.70 -4.17 -16.65
C LEU A 23 8.03 -3.49 -17.99
N LYS A 24 7.01 -3.33 -18.84
CA LYS A 24 7.17 -2.64 -20.12
C LYS A 24 7.46 -1.14 -19.93
N GLU A 25 6.76 -0.49 -19.01
CA GLU A 25 7.00 0.92 -18.66
C GLU A 25 8.42 1.15 -18.14
N GLU A 26 8.93 0.25 -17.30
CA GLU A 26 10.32 0.31 -16.81
C GLU A 26 11.34 0.17 -17.96
N VAL A 27 11.14 -0.82 -18.83
CA VAL A 27 12.02 -1.06 -19.99
C VAL A 27 11.97 0.09 -20.99
N ASP A 28 10.75 0.57 -21.30
CA ASP A 28 10.55 1.71 -22.23
C ASP A 28 11.16 3.00 -21.63
N GLY A 29 11.05 3.21 -20.30
CA GLY A 29 11.69 4.31 -19.59
C GLY A 29 13.23 4.27 -19.72
N PHE A 30 13.83 3.11 -19.53
CA PHE A 30 15.28 2.93 -19.70
C PHE A 30 15.73 3.21 -21.14
N HIS A 31 15.01 2.66 -22.13
CA HIS A 31 15.33 2.91 -23.54
C HIS A 31 15.21 4.38 -23.91
N LYS A 32 14.22 5.06 -23.38
CA LYS A 32 13.99 6.49 -23.61
C LYS A 32 15.11 7.36 -23.02
N LEU A 33 15.54 7.01 -21.79
CA LEU A 33 16.68 7.66 -21.15
C LEU A 33 17.98 7.42 -21.93
N SER A 34 18.23 6.17 -22.35
CA SER A 34 19.41 5.84 -23.18
C SER A 34 19.45 6.62 -24.47
N ALA A 35 18.32 6.68 -25.21
CA ALA A 35 18.22 7.45 -26.43
C ALA A 35 18.45 8.97 -26.19
N GLY A 36 17.90 9.51 -25.09
CA GLY A 36 18.13 10.91 -24.71
C GLY A 36 19.60 11.23 -24.40
N VAL A 37 20.35 10.28 -23.82
CA VAL A 37 21.79 10.44 -23.60
C VAL A 37 22.57 10.38 -24.93
N ASP A 38 22.20 9.44 -25.81
CA ASP A 38 22.82 9.34 -27.14
C ASP A 38 22.59 10.63 -27.96
N ASP A 39 21.37 11.20 -27.89
CA ASP A 39 21.04 12.49 -28.53
C ASP A 39 21.87 13.65 -27.95
N LEU A 40 22.07 13.68 -26.62
CA LEU A 40 22.93 14.67 -25.96
C LEU A 40 24.38 14.57 -26.40
N GLU A 41 24.93 13.36 -26.52
CA GLU A 41 26.29 13.15 -27.02
C GLU A 41 26.42 13.61 -28.46
N ALA A 42 25.45 13.33 -29.33
CA ALA A 42 25.43 13.79 -30.72
C ALA A 42 25.37 15.32 -30.83
N LEU A 43 24.51 15.97 -30.02
CA LEU A 43 24.44 17.44 -29.98
C LEU A 43 25.73 18.06 -29.47
N GLN A 44 26.39 17.44 -28.49
CA GLN A 44 27.67 17.90 -27.97
C GLN A 44 28.77 17.82 -29.04
N GLU A 45 28.86 16.75 -29.80
CA GLU A 45 29.80 16.58 -30.89
C GLU A 45 29.57 17.64 -31.98
N MET A 46 28.30 17.85 -32.39
CA MET A 46 27.96 18.88 -33.39
C MET A 46 28.32 20.29 -32.92
N ALA A 47 28.00 20.63 -31.67
CA ALA A 47 28.34 21.96 -31.12
C ALA A 47 29.86 22.16 -31.04
N ALA A 48 30.62 21.12 -30.74
CA ALA A 48 32.08 21.18 -30.68
C ALA A 48 32.74 21.30 -32.07
N GLU A 49 32.24 20.59 -33.09
CA GLU A 49 32.76 20.64 -34.45
C GLU A 49 32.48 21.98 -35.15
N GLU A 50 31.27 22.51 -34.99
CA GLU A 50 30.82 23.76 -35.64
C GLU A 50 31.13 25.00 -34.80
N ASN A 51 31.59 24.83 -33.55
CA ASN A 51 31.77 25.89 -32.55
C ASN A 51 30.53 26.78 -32.41
N ASP A 52 29.33 26.11 -32.42
CA ASP A 52 28.02 26.76 -32.41
C ASP A 52 27.42 26.74 -30.98
N GLU A 53 27.49 27.92 -30.32
CA GLU A 53 26.90 28.12 -29.00
C GLU A 53 25.36 28.18 -29.01
N SER A 54 24.71 28.25 -30.18
CA SER A 54 23.25 28.33 -30.28
C SER A 54 22.54 27.01 -29.87
N LEU A 55 23.27 25.89 -29.85
CA LEU A 55 22.79 24.59 -29.43
C LEU A 55 22.76 24.38 -27.88
N LEU A 56 23.47 25.26 -27.13
CA LEU A 56 23.54 25.12 -25.66
C LEU A 56 22.18 25.14 -24.95
N PRO A 57 21.19 25.99 -25.29
CA PRO A 57 19.89 25.97 -24.65
C PRO A 57 19.13 24.65 -24.87
N GLU A 58 19.22 24.05 -26.06
CA GLU A 58 18.58 22.76 -26.38
C GLU A 58 19.24 21.62 -25.62
N MET A 59 20.56 21.64 -25.50
CA MET A 59 21.31 20.67 -24.67
C MET A 59 20.93 20.78 -23.19
N ASP A 60 20.80 21.99 -22.65
CA ASP A 60 20.40 22.21 -21.26
C ASP A 60 18.98 21.68 -21.00
N GLU A 61 18.05 21.91 -21.92
CA GLU A 61 16.67 21.38 -21.81
C GLU A 61 16.65 19.84 -21.86
N LEU A 62 17.37 19.24 -22.80
CA LEU A 62 17.46 17.79 -22.94
C LEU A 62 18.15 17.15 -21.72
N LEU A 63 19.20 17.78 -21.20
CA LEU A 63 19.91 17.35 -19.99
C LEU A 63 18.99 17.38 -18.76
N ALA A 64 18.20 18.45 -18.61
CA ALA A 64 17.24 18.57 -17.51
C ALA A 64 16.18 17.46 -17.58
N LYS A 65 15.71 17.14 -18.79
CA LYS A 65 14.77 16.06 -19.05
C LYS A 65 15.36 14.68 -18.71
N CYS A 66 16.57 14.39 -19.20
CA CYS A 66 17.26 13.13 -18.89
C CYS A 66 17.50 12.96 -17.38
N ARG A 67 17.83 14.03 -16.66
CA ARG A 67 17.99 14.00 -15.20
C ARG A 67 16.68 13.66 -14.50
N SER A 68 15.57 14.28 -14.91
CA SER A 68 14.25 14.00 -14.33
C SER A 68 13.81 12.56 -14.60
N GLU A 69 14.07 12.03 -15.81
CA GLU A 69 13.75 10.64 -16.15
C GLU A 69 14.64 9.64 -15.36
N LEU A 70 15.93 9.98 -15.16
CA LEU A 70 16.82 9.17 -14.33
C LEU A 70 16.37 9.12 -12.87
N GLU A 71 16.04 10.27 -12.29
CA GLU A 71 15.51 10.36 -10.92
C GLU A 71 14.24 9.51 -10.76
N HIS A 72 13.36 9.52 -11.76
CA HIS A 72 12.14 8.70 -11.74
C HIS A 72 12.46 7.19 -11.78
N LEU A 73 13.40 6.76 -12.62
CA LEU A 73 13.84 5.36 -12.67
C LEU A 73 14.55 4.92 -11.39
N GLU A 74 15.42 5.77 -10.83
CA GLU A 74 16.05 5.51 -9.54
C GLU A 74 15.02 5.29 -8.42
N LEU A 75 13.96 6.11 -8.41
CA LEU A 75 12.87 5.95 -7.45
C LEU A 75 12.13 4.62 -7.62
N GLY A 76 11.84 4.20 -8.85
CA GLY A 76 11.27 2.90 -9.13
C GLY A 76 12.11 1.76 -8.56
N MET A 77 13.44 1.83 -8.69
CA MET A 77 14.36 0.83 -8.13
C MET A 77 14.39 0.82 -6.59
N LEU A 78 14.02 1.91 -5.91
CA LEU A 78 13.89 1.97 -4.45
C LEU A 78 12.61 1.29 -3.94
N LEU A 79 11.63 1.08 -4.80
CA LEU A 79 10.33 0.49 -4.51
C LEU A 79 10.36 -1.02 -4.81
N SER A 80 11.11 -1.77 -3.99
CA SER A 80 11.32 -3.23 -4.15
C SER A 80 10.59 -4.08 -3.11
N GLY A 81 9.74 -3.49 -2.29
CA GLY A 81 8.94 -4.20 -1.29
C GLY A 81 7.80 -4.99 -1.96
N GLU A 82 7.41 -6.11 -1.34
CA GLU A 82 6.37 -7.03 -1.85
C GLU A 82 5.04 -6.34 -2.20
N TYR A 83 4.68 -5.27 -1.46
CA TYR A 83 3.41 -4.54 -1.64
C TYR A 83 3.61 -3.15 -2.24
N ASP A 84 4.84 -2.75 -2.57
CA ASP A 84 5.13 -1.39 -3.02
C ASP A 84 4.38 -1.00 -4.30
N ALA A 85 4.13 -1.96 -5.19
CA ALA A 85 3.39 -1.77 -6.44
C ALA A 85 1.88 -1.57 -6.26
N ASN A 86 1.33 -1.89 -5.06
CA ASN A 86 -0.10 -1.87 -4.81
C ASN A 86 -0.66 -0.45 -4.68
N ASN A 87 -1.99 -0.35 -4.80
CA ASN A 87 -2.73 0.82 -4.35
C ASN A 87 -2.59 1.00 -2.84
N ALA A 88 -2.82 2.22 -2.36
CA ALA A 88 -2.71 2.55 -0.95
C ALA A 88 -4.06 2.93 -0.35
N ILE A 89 -4.30 2.49 0.88
CA ILE A 89 -5.38 2.98 1.74
C ILE A 89 -4.74 3.87 2.80
N LEU A 90 -5.05 5.16 2.76
CA LEU A 90 -4.53 6.16 3.67
C LEU A 90 -5.62 6.59 4.65
N THR A 91 -5.38 6.40 5.94
CA THR A 91 -6.29 6.79 7.00
C THR A 91 -5.67 7.87 7.88
N LEU A 92 -6.38 8.98 8.04
CA LEU A 92 -5.97 10.10 8.87
C LEU A 92 -6.85 10.18 10.11
N HIS A 93 -6.22 10.39 11.27
CA HIS A 93 -6.92 10.58 12.54
C HIS A 93 -6.41 11.83 13.26
N ALA A 94 -7.35 12.65 13.75
CA ALA A 94 -7.01 13.77 14.63
C ALA A 94 -6.46 13.22 15.97
N GLY A 95 -5.30 13.71 16.36
CA GLY A 95 -4.66 13.36 17.64
C GLY A 95 -4.97 14.38 18.75
N ALA A 96 -4.02 14.53 19.68
CA ALA A 96 -4.13 15.50 20.75
C ALA A 96 -4.12 16.94 20.19
N GLY A 97 -5.10 17.78 20.62
CA GLY A 97 -5.20 19.19 20.24
C GLY A 97 -6.63 19.70 20.00
N GLY A 98 -7.66 18.86 20.18
CA GLY A 98 -9.08 19.25 20.01
C GLY A 98 -9.38 19.76 18.61
N THR A 99 -10.12 20.86 18.48
CA THR A 99 -10.51 21.49 17.20
C THR A 99 -9.31 21.80 16.30
N GLU A 100 -8.16 22.20 16.90
CA GLU A 100 -6.93 22.48 16.17
C GLU A 100 -6.34 21.21 15.51
N ALA A 101 -6.43 20.04 16.18
CA ALA A 101 -6.00 18.78 15.60
C ALA A 101 -6.92 18.31 14.47
N GLN A 102 -8.21 18.57 14.57
CA GLN A 102 -9.19 18.28 13.51
C GLN A 102 -8.94 19.15 12.27
N ASP A 103 -8.62 20.43 12.46
CA ASP A 103 -8.24 21.32 11.35
C ASP A 103 -6.91 20.88 10.73
N TRP A 104 -5.92 20.50 11.55
CA TRP A 104 -4.66 19.93 11.05
C TRP A 104 -4.88 18.70 10.20
N THR A 105 -5.76 17.78 10.61
CA THR A 105 -6.11 16.58 9.82
C THR A 105 -6.71 16.95 8.47
N SER A 106 -7.56 17.99 8.42
CA SER A 106 -8.11 18.52 7.15
C SER A 106 -7.01 19.08 6.24
N MET A 107 -6.03 19.79 6.81
CA MET A 107 -4.88 20.31 6.05
C MET A 107 -4.02 19.17 5.48
N LEU A 108 -3.77 18.13 6.27
CA LEU A 108 -3.05 16.93 5.80
C LEU A 108 -3.82 16.20 4.70
N LEU A 109 -5.12 16.02 4.86
CA LEU A 109 -5.98 15.40 3.83
C LEU A 109 -5.84 16.14 2.49
N ARG A 110 -5.91 17.48 2.53
CA ARG A 110 -5.70 18.32 1.33
C ARG A 110 -4.28 18.15 0.75
N MET A 111 -3.27 18.10 1.61
CA MET A 111 -1.86 17.91 1.20
C MET A 111 -1.69 16.57 0.45
N PHE A 112 -2.19 15.48 1.01
CA PHE A 112 -2.13 14.17 0.37
C PHE A 112 -2.98 14.07 -0.90
N THR A 113 -4.15 14.71 -0.92
CA THR A 113 -4.96 14.81 -2.15
C THR A 113 -4.17 15.48 -3.28
N ARG A 114 -3.52 16.60 -3.00
CA ARG A 114 -2.69 17.31 -4.00
C ARG A 114 -1.47 16.52 -4.42
N PHE A 115 -0.82 15.83 -3.48
CA PHE A 115 0.28 14.92 -3.81
C PHE A 115 -0.17 13.84 -4.79
N ALA A 116 -1.32 13.21 -4.53
CA ALA A 116 -1.86 12.17 -5.39
C ALA A 116 -2.21 12.72 -6.80
N GLU A 117 -2.84 13.90 -6.88
CA GLU A 117 -3.17 14.56 -8.14
C GLU A 117 -1.92 14.89 -8.96
N GLN A 118 -0.85 15.42 -8.32
CA GLN A 118 0.41 15.78 -8.98
C GLN A 118 1.16 14.56 -9.53
N ASN A 119 1.02 13.40 -8.86
CA ASN A 119 1.65 12.15 -9.30
C ASN A 119 0.74 11.28 -10.18
N GLY A 120 -0.41 11.81 -10.61
CA GLY A 120 -1.33 11.12 -11.52
C GLY A 120 -2.10 9.96 -10.89
N PHE A 121 -2.18 9.89 -9.55
CA PHE A 121 -2.97 8.89 -8.84
C PHE A 121 -4.45 9.27 -8.83
N ALA A 122 -5.32 8.28 -9.01
CA ALA A 122 -6.75 8.46 -8.80
C ALA A 122 -7.10 8.31 -7.32
N LEU A 123 -8.03 9.14 -6.84
CA LEU A 123 -8.46 9.18 -5.44
C LEU A 123 -9.92 8.78 -5.30
N GLU A 124 -10.19 7.96 -4.29
CA GLU A 124 -11.54 7.62 -3.85
C GLU A 124 -11.67 7.86 -2.34
N MET A 125 -12.72 8.58 -1.93
CA MET A 125 -13.02 8.79 -0.51
C MET A 125 -13.82 7.60 0.01
N LEU A 126 -13.24 6.81 0.91
CA LEU A 126 -13.90 5.63 1.50
C LEU A 126 -14.70 6.00 2.75
N ASP A 127 -14.13 6.85 3.62
CA ASP A 127 -14.82 7.32 4.85
C ASP A 127 -14.43 8.76 5.14
N TYR A 128 -15.39 9.52 5.72
CA TYR A 128 -15.17 10.90 6.09
C TYR A 128 -16.00 11.26 7.32
N GLN A 129 -15.35 11.55 8.42
CA GLN A 129 -15.96 11.98 9.65
C GLN A 129 -15.62 13.45 9.92
N PRO A 130 -16.55 14.38 9.78
CA PRO A 130 -16.30 15.79 10.05
C PRO A 130 -15.98 16.02 11.53
N GLY A 131 -15.24 17.07 11.80
CA GLY A 131 -15.03 17.56 13.17
C GLY A 131 -16.28 18.18 13.77
N ASP A 132 -16.33 18.25 15.09
CA ASP A 132 -17.50 18.76 15.80
C ASP A 132 -17.73 20.26 15.56
N GLU A 133 -16.65 21.06 15.45
CA GLU A 133 -16.70 22.53 15.23
C GLU A 133 -16.03 22.92 13.91
N ALA A 134 -14.90 22.26 13.56
CA ALA A 134 -14.14 22.51 12.33
C ALA A 134 -13.25 21.33 11.99
N GLY A 135 -12.82 21.25 10.73
CA GLY A 135 -11.87 20.26 10.27
C GLY A 135 -12.43 18.84 10.15
N VAL A 136 -11.57 17.85 10.27
CA VAL A 136 -11.86 16.42 10.07
C VAL A 136 -11.38 15.63 11.28
N LYS A 137 -12.26 14.80 11.84
CA LYS A 137 -11.92 13.89 12.94
C LYS A 137 -11.18 12.66 12.44
N SER A 138 -11.67 12.09 11.36
CA SER A 138 -11.07 10.95 10.67
C SER A 138 -11.44 10.99 9.18
N ALA A 139 -10.53 10.59 8.31
CA ALA A 139 -10.81 10.39 6.90
C ALA A 139 -10.00 9.21 6.38
N THR A 140 -10.62 8.41 5.50
CA THR A 140 -9.96 7.30 4.80
C THR A 140 -10.11 7.52 3.31
N ILE A 141 -8.99 7.56 2.60
CA ILE A 141 -8.93 7.68 1.15
C ILE A 141 -8.19 6.49 0.56
N GLN A 142 -8.67 6.01 -0.57
CA GLN A 142 -7.96 5.07 -1.40
C GLN A 142 -7.23 5.84 -2.49
N VAL A 143 -5.95 5.52 -2.67
CA VAL A 143 -5.07 6.12 -3.67
C VAL A 143 -4.71 5.04 -4.67
N ASN A 144 -5.28 5.16 -5.87
CA ASN A 144 -5.16 4.16 -6.93
C ASN A 144 -4.09 4.58 -7.93
N GLY A 145 -3.09 3.75 -8.10
CA GLY A 145 -2.01 3.94 -9.06
C GLY A 145 -0.80 3.05 -8.77
N HIS A 146 0.02 2.85 -9.78
CA HIS A 146 1.22 2.04 -9.66
C HIS A 146 2.18 2.64 -8.62
N ASN A 147 2.65 1.82 -7.69
CA ASN A 147 3.54 2.22 -6.59
C ASN A 147 2.93 3.22 -5.58
N ALA A 148 1.61 3.40 -5.54
CA ALA A 148 0.99 4.34 -4.62
C ALA A 148 1.32 4.01 -3.16
N TYR A 149 1.25 2.73 -2.77
CA TYR A 149 1.64 2.29 -1.42
C TYR A 149 3.14 2.50 -1.17
N GLY A 150 3.99 2.15 -2.12
CA GLY A 150 5.44 2.30 -2.00
C GLY A 150 5.88 3.72 -1.68
N PHE A 151 5.26 4.72 -2.30
CA PHE A 151 5.50 6.14 -1.99
C PHE A 151 4.89 6.54 -0.65
N LEU A 152 3.62 6.23 -0.43
CA LEU A 152 2.87 6.72 0.73
C LEU A 152 3.25 6.04 2.04
N ARG A 153 3.81 4.82 2.04
CA ARG A 153 4.29 4.16 3.26
C ARG A 153 5.32 4.98 4.04
N SER A 154 6.03 5.87 3.35
CA SER A 154 6.95 6.83 3.96
C SER A 154 6.25 7.85 4.86
N GLU A 155 4.95 8.09 4.65
CA GLU A 155 4.15 9.08 5.37
C GLU A 155 3.43 8.50 6.59
N LYS A 156 3.55 7.18 6.82
CA LYS A 156 2.94 6.51 7.97
C LYS A 156 3.59 6.98 9.28
N GLY A 157 2.76 7.50 10.18
CA GLY A 157 3.17 7.94 11.52
C GLY A 157 2.50 9.23 11.98
N VAL A 158 3.08 9.87 12.99
CA VAL A 158 2.51 11.07 13.61
C VAL A 158 3.11 12.33 12.99
N HIS A 159 2.24 13.24 12.54
CA HIS A 159 2.57 14.54 11.97
C HIS A 159 2.25 15.65 12.97
N ARG A 160 3.26 16.44 13.32
CA ARG A 160 3.18 17.52 14.33
C ARG A 160 3.08 18.87 13.67
N LEU A 161 2.03 19.62 13.99
CA LEU A 161 1.86 21.03 13.61
C LEU A 161 2.25 21.95 14.75
N VAL A 162 2.93 23.06 14.43
CA VAL A 162 3.20 24.18 15.34
C VAL A 162 2.85 25.47 14.61
N ARG A 163 1.73 26.12 15.03
CA ARG A 163 1.30 27.41 14.47
C ARG A 163 0.57 28.29 15.50
N ILE A 164 0.34 29.55 15.15
CA ILE A 164 -0.61 30.39 15.87
C ILE A 164 -2.02 29.89 15.52
N SER A 165 -2.80 29.49 16.54
CA SER A 165 -4.12 28.93 16.32
C SER A 165 -5.11 29.98 15.81
N PRO A 166 -5.84 29.71 14.72
CA PRO A 166 -6.94 30.57 14.28
C PRO A 166 -8.17 30.47 15.19
N PHE A 167 -8.24 29.47 16.08
CA PHE A 167 -9.34 29.23 17.02
C PHE A 167 -9.08 29.84 18.41
N ASP A 168 -7.87 30.33 18.69
CA ASP A 168 -7.52 30.97 19.97
C ASP A 168 -7.60 32.49 19.83
N ALA A 169 -8.57 33.10 20.53
CA ALA A 169 -8.77 34.57 20.58
C ALA A 169 -7.48 35.31 21.05
N ASN A 170 -6.60 34.68 21.81
CA ASN A 170 -5.34 35.27 22.29
C ASN A 170 -4.18 35.10 21.30
N ALA A 171 -4.40 34.52 20.11
CA ALA A 171 -3.39 34.27 19.10
C ALA A 171 -2.14 33.54 19.64
N ARG A 172 -2.32 32.61 20.56
CA ARG A 172 -1.22 31.81 21.12
C ARG A 172 -0.77 30.73 20.16
N ARG A 173 0.47 30.36 20.27
CA ARG A 173 1.06 29.27 19.52
C ARG A 173 0.65 27.92 20.12
N HIS A 174 0.03 27.06 19.32
CA HIS A 174 -0.41 25.73 19.69
C HIS A 174 0.40 24.65 18.97
N THR A 175 0.42 23.48 19.57
CA THR A 175 0.99 22.26 18.98
C THR A 175 -0.13 21.23 18.87
N SER A 176 -0.31 20.67 17.69
CA SER A 176 -1.34 19.69 17.41
C SER A 176 -0.75 18.50 16.68
N PHE A 177 -1.36 17.34 16.84
CA PHE A 177 -0.90 16.09 16.27
C PHE A 177 -2.02 15.46 15.44
N ALA A 178 -1.63 14.81 14.34
CA ALA A 178 -2.50 13.95 13.58
C ALA A 178 -1.71 12.69 13.20
N ALA A 179 -2.36 11.55 13.24
CA ALA A 179 -1.79 10.29 12.80
C ALA A 179 -2.20 10.01 11.36
N VAL A 180 -1.26 9.50 10.59
CA VAL A 180 -1.46 8.98 9.25
C VAL A 180 -1.11 7.51 9.29
N ASP A 181 -2.07 6.66 8.94
CA ASP A 181 -1.85 5.24 8.72
C ASP A 181 -1.91 4.95 7.22
N VAL A 182 -1.03 4.07 6.75
CA VAL A 182 -0.94 3.70 5.35
C VAL A 182 -0.88 2.19 5.26
N MET A 183 -1.80 1.60 4.51
CA MET A 183 -1.87 0.17 4.25
C MET A 183 -1.93 -0.09 2.75
N PRO A 184 -1.36 -1.21 2.27
CA PRO A 184 -1.56 -1.62 0.89
C PRO A 184 -3.00 -2.11 0.71
N GLU A 185 -3.56 -1.90 -0.47
CA GLU A 185 -4.77 -2.62 -0.87
C GLU A 185 -4.38 -4.09 -1.12
N LEU A 186 -4.98 -4.99 -0.34
CA LEU A 186 -4.80 -6.43 -0.50
C LEU A 186 -6.04 -7.00 -1.18
N ASP A 187 -5.84 -7.99 -2.07
CA ASP A 187 -6.95 -8.70 -2.69
C ASP A 187 -7.77 -9.44 -1.62
N ASP A 188 -9.03 -9.04 -1.43
CA ASP A 188 -9.94 -9.62 -0.43
C ASP A 188 -10.47 -11.02 -0.82
N THR A 189 -10.11 -11.52 -1.98
CA THR A 189 -10.58 -12.81 -2.50
C THR A 189 -9.79 -13.96 -1.88
N VAL A 190 -10.25 -14.42 -0.72
CA VAL A 190 -9.85 -15.74 -0.19
C VAL A 190 -10.54 -16.82 -1.02
N ASP A 191 -10.01 -17.12 -2.19
CA ASP A 191 -10.51 -18.25 -2.99
C ASP A 191 -9.94 -19.56 -2.45
N VAL A 192 -10.80 -20.33 -1.76
CA VAL A 192 -10.43 -21.65 -1.24
C VAL A 192 -10.68 -22.70 -2.30
N ASN A 193 -9.72 -22.89 -3.19
CA ASN A 193 -9.73 -23.99 -4.14
C ASN A 193 -9.11 -25.24 -3.47
N ILE A 194 -9.96 -26.24 -3.15
CA ILE A 194 -9.50 -27.47 -2.51
C ILE A 194 -8.99 -28.44 -3.58
N ASN A 195 -7.69 -28.66 -3.61
CA ASN A 195 -7.10 -29.73 -4.41
C ASN A 195 -7.38 -31.08 -3.70
N MET A 196 -8.21 -31.93 -4.32
CA MET A 196 -8.56 -33.23 -3.73
C MET A 196 -7.39 -34.20 -3.62
N ASP A 197 -6.30 -34.00 -4.35
CA ASP A 197 -5.07 -34.82 -4.26
C ASP A 197 -4.31 -34.55 -2.94
N GLU A 198 -4.55 -33.41 -2.31
CA GLU A 198 -3.98 -33.01 -1.02
C GLU A 198 -4.88 -33.35 0.16
N VAL A 199 -6.04 -34.00 -0.12
CA VAL A 199 -7.00 -34.37 0.92
C VAL A 199 -7.01 -35.88 1.11
N ARG A 200 -6.49 -36.36 2.25
CA ARG A 200 -6.61 -37.75 2.65
C ARG A 200 -8.02 -38.01 3.19
N VAL A 201 -8.69 -38.99 2.60
CA VAL A 201 -10.05 -39.39 2.98
C VAL A 201 -10.03 -40.77 3.66
N ASP A 202 -10.36 -40.81 4.95
CA ASP A 202 -10.46 -42.04 5.76
C ASP A 202 -11.93 -42.37 6.03
N VAL A 203 -12.30 -43.60 5.76
CA VAL A 203 -13.66 -44.13 6.03
C VAL A 203 -13.61 -45.12 7.19
N TYR A 204 -14.45 -44.91 8.19
CA TYR A 204 -14.47 -45.75 9.39
C TYR A 204 -15.91 -46.06 9.86
N ARG A 205 -16.05 -46.97 10.80
CA ARG A 205 -17.35 -47.31 11.38
C ARG A 205 -17.77 -46.24 12.36
N SER A 206 -18.99 -45.71 12.21
CA SER A 206 -19.57 -44.77 13.16
C SER A 206 -19.69 -45.40 14.53
N SER A 207 -19.31 -44.66 15.60
CA SER A 207 -19.48 -45.06 16.98
C SER A 207 -20.60 -44.25 17.60
N GLY A 208 -21.63 -44.89 18.15
CA GLY A 208 -22.74 -44.22 18.82
C GLY A 208 -23.83 -45.16 19.26
N ALA A 209 -24.78 -44.72 20.10
CA ALA A 209 -25.96 -45.44 20.52
C ALA A 209 -26.93 -45.61 19.34
N GLY A 210 -26.79 -46.68 18.56
CA GLY A 210 -27.61 -46.99 17.41
C GLY A 210 -27.77 -48.50 17.23
N GLY A 211 -28.82 -48.92 16.51
CA GLY A 211 -29.15 -50.34 16.28
C GLY A 211 -28.11 -51.06 15.38
N GLN A 212 -28.34 -52.37 15.11
CA GLN A 212 -27.42 -53.27 14.39
C GLN A 212 -26.88 -52.72 13.04
N HIS A 213 -27.54 -51.75 12.42
CA HIS A 213 -27.13 -51.20 11.14
C HIS A 213 -25.95 -50.21 11.26
N VAL A 214 -25.89 -49.44 12.36
CA VAL A 214 -24.82 -48.45 12.63
C VAL A 214 -23.46 -49.12 12.86
N ASN A 215 -23.48 -50.34 13.44
CA ASN A 215 -22.28 -51.10 13.78
C ASN A 215 -21.72 -51.95 12.63
N LYS A 216 -22.47 -52.11 11.52
CA LYS A 216 -22.06 -52.95 10.37
C LYS A 216 -21.56 -52.19 9.15
N THR A 217 -21.93 -50.93 9.00
CA THR A 217 -21.57 -50.13 7.82
C THR A 217 -20.55 -49.03 8.15
N SER A 218 -19.49 -48.95 7.36
CA SER A 218 -18.48 -47.87 7.46
C SER A 218 -19.01 -46.61 6.75
N SER A 219 -19.89 -45.87 7.44
CA SER A 219 -20.50 -44.64 6.87
C SER A 219 -19.84 -43.34 7.33
N ALA A 220 -19.03 -43.37 8.40
CA ALA A 220 -18.31 -42.20 8.90
C ALA A 220 -17.12 -41.85 7.99
N VAL A 221 -16.96 -40.59 7.73
CA VAL A 221 -15.90 -40.06 6.86
C VAL A 221 -15.07 -39.04 7.67
N ARG A 222 -13.76 -39.15 7.53
CA ARG A 222 -12.77 -38.14 8.00
C ARG A 222 -11.98 -37.67 6.82
N MET A 223 -11.79 -36.36 6.71
CA MET A 223 -10.93 -35.74 5.74
C MET A 223 -9.81 -34.98 6.44
N THR A 224 -8.60 -35.17 5.99
CA THR A 224 -7.41 -34.47 6.48
C THR A 224 -6.77 -33.75 5.29
N HIS A 225 -6.69 -32.44 5.38
CA HIS A 225 -5.93 -31.64 4.41
C HIS A 225 -4.47 -31.65 4.83
N GLU A 226 -3.63 -32.36 4.05
CA GLU A 226 -2.24 -32.64 4.44
C GLU A 226 -1.38 -31.39 4.61
N PRO A 227 -1.47 -30.34 3.73
CA PRO A 227 -0.63 -29.15 3.86
C PRO A 227 -0.90 -28.33 5.13
N THR A 228 -2.16 -28.22 5.57
CA THR A 228 -2.55 -27.42 6.75
C THR A 228 -2.75 -28.23 8.00
N GLY A 229 -2.84 -29.58 7.89
CA GLY A 229 -3.13 -30.47 9.01
C GLY A 229 -4.58 -30.37 9.52
N ILE A 230 -5.47 -29.66 8.82
CA ILE A 230 -6.87 -29.50 9.21
C ILE A 230 -7.61 -30.82 9.03
N VAL A 231 -8.27 -31.26 10.10
CA VAL A 231 -9.05 -32.49 10.13
C VAL A 231 -10.53 -32.19 10.37
N VAL A 232 -11.39 -32.79 9.54
CA VAL A 232 -12.85 -32.76 9.69
C VAL A 232 -13.40 -34.16 9.65
N GLN A 233 -14.51 -34.38 10.34
CA GLN A 233 -15.18 -35.69 10.35
C GLN A 233 -16.70 -35.53 10.40
N CYS A 234 -17.41 -36.41 9.71
CA CYS A 234 -18.86 -36.44 9.70
C CYS A 234 -19.36 -37.90 9.78
N GLN A 235 -20.33 -38.14 10.66
CA GLN A 235 -20.96 -39.47 10.85
C GLN A 235 -22.48 -39.37 11.06
N ASN A 236 -23.07 -38.20 10.80
CA ASN A 236 -24.47 -37.92 11.11
C ASN A 236 -25.45 -38.59 10.16
N GLU A 237 -25.04 -38.83 8.92
CA GLU A 237 -25.91 -39.44 7.92
C GLU A 237 -25.67 -40.95 7.77
N ARG A 238 -26.70 -41.66 7.30
CA ARG A 238 -26.60 -43.11 7.00
C ARG A 238 -25.81 -43.39 5.74
N SER A 239 -25.73 -42.41 4.83
CA SER A 239 -25.03 -42.50 3.55
C SER A 239 -23.59 -41.97 3.67
N GLN A 240 -22.62 -42.79 3.28
CA GLN A 240 -21.21 -42.39 3.18
C GLN A 240 -21.02 -41.23 2.24
N ILE A 241 -21.77 -41.17 1.13
CA ILE A 241 -21.69 -40.11 0.14
C ILE A 241 -22.10 -38.78 0.75
N GLN A 242 -23.21 -38.73 1.47
CA GLN A 242 -23.69 -37.53 2.15
C GLN A 242 -22.71 -37.06 3.24
N ASN A 243 -22.12 -37.98 4.01
CA ASN A 243 -21.10 -37.65 5.00
C ASN A 243 -19.84 -37.09 4.33
N ARG A 244 -19.48 -37.61 3.15
CA ARG A 244 -18.35 -37.10 2.37
C ARG A 244 -18.60 -35.66 1.86
N GLU A 245 -19.78 -35.39 1.34
CA GLU A 245 -20.16 -34.04 0.90
C GLU A 245 -20.16 -33.04 2.04
N ARG A 246 -20.72 -33.42 3.19
CA ARG A 246 -20.71 -32.58 4.40
C ARG A 246 -19.29 -32.35 4.94
N CYS A 247 -18.43 -33.36 4.94
CA CYS A 247 -17.02 -33.20 5.29
C CYS A 247 -16.33 -32.22 4.36
N LEU A 248 -16.60 -32.28 3.04
CA LEU A 248 -16.03 -31.35 2.10
C LEU A 248 -16.47 -29.90 2.35
N GLN A 249 -17.76 -29.69 2.66
CA GLN A 249 -18.27 -28.37 3.04
C GLN A 249 -17.63 -27.84 4.33
N MET A 250 -17.49 -28.72 5.35
CA MET A 250 -16.82 -28.37 6.60
C MET A 250 -15.34 -28.07 6.39
N LEU A 251 -14.67 -28.80 5.50
CA LEU A 251 -13.27 -28.57 5.18
C LEU A 251 -13.09 -27.20 4.48
N ARG A 252 -13.98 -26.86 3.53
CA ARG A 252 -13.99 -25.54 2.91
C ARG A 252 -14.13 -24.41 3.92
N ALA A 253 -15.09 -24.52 4.81
CA ALA A 253 -15.31 -23.50 5.83
C ALA A 253 -14.08 -23.32 6.73
N LYS A 254 -13.45 -24.42 7.18
CA LYS A 254 -12.25 -24.36 8.02
C LYS A 254 -11.01 -23.84 7.28
N LEU A 255 -10.85 -24.20 6.02
CA LEU A 255 -9.76 -23.65 5.20
C LEU A 255 -9.96 -22.17 4.95
N TYR A 256 -11.19 -21.71 4.70
CA TYR A 256 -11.51 -20.29 4.59
C TYR A 256 -11.16 -19.52 5.89
N GLU A 257 -11.56 -20.05 7.06
CA GLU A 257 -11.19 -19.45 8.35
C GLU A 257 -9.67 -19.39 8.56
N TYR A 258 -8.96 -20.44 8.15
CA TYR A 258 -7.50 -20.53 8.28
C TYR A 258 -6.80 -19.50 7.38
N GLU A 259 -7.17 -19.41 6.09
CA GLU A 259 -6.59 -18.44 5.16
C GLU A 259 -6.96 -17.01 5.57
N LYS A 260 -8.18 -16.78 6.03
CA LYS A 260 -8.59 -15.47 6.57
C LYS A 260 -7.77 -15.08 7.79
N ALA A 261 -7.57 -15.99 8.74
CA ALA A 261 -6.75 -15.72 9.93
C ALA A 261 -5.29 -15.43 9.55
N LYS A 262 -4.77 -16.10 8.53
CA LYS A 262 -3.43 -15.84 8.01
C LYS A 262 -3.34 -14.45 7.33
N GLN A 263 -4.36 -14.06 6.58
CA GLN A 263 -4.47 -12.74 5.97
C GLN A 263 -4.60 -11.64 7.05
N ASP A 264 -5.45 -11.87 8.08
CA ASP A 264 -5.60 -10.95 9.21
C ASP A 264 -4.28 -10.77 9.99
N ALA A 265 -3.51 -11.86 10.18
CA ALA A 265 -2.19 -11.80 10.81
C ALA A 265 -1.20 -10.99 9.97
N LEU A 266 -1.20 -11.18 8.65
CA LEU A 266 -0.37 -10.45 7.70
C LEU A 266 -0.73 -8.95 7.68
N VAL A 267 -2.02 -8.62 7.66
CA VAL A 267 -2.51 -7.24 7.79
C VAL A 267 -2.03 -6.62 9.11
N SER A 268 -2.10 -7.37 10.22
CA SER A 268 -1.63 -6.91 11.53
C SER A 268 -0.12 -6.67 11.54
N ASP A 269 0.67 -7.54 10.92
CA ASP A 269 2.13 -7.37 10.80
C ASP A 269 2.49 -6.12 9.96
N ILE A 270 1.78 -5.87 8.87
CA ILE A 270 1.95 -4.67 8.02
C ILE A 270 1.51 -3.40 8.77
N ALA A 271 0.40 -3.49 9.53
CA ALA A 271 -0.08 -2.39 10.36
C ALA A 271 0.95 -2.00 11.43
N GLY A 272 1.69 -2.97 11.97
CA GLY A 272 2.66 -2.76 13.04
C GLY A 272 2.00 -2.31 14.34
N ASP A 273 2.82 -2.06 15.36
CA ASP A 273 2.33 -1.58 16.65
C ASP A 273 1.75 -0.16 16.54
N TYR A 274 0.53 0.03 16.99
CA TYR A 274 -0.11 1.33 17.13
C TYR A 274 0.70 2.19 18.11
N GLN A 275 1.47 3.14 17.58
CA GLN A 275 2.16 4.10 18.45
C GLN A 275 1.15 5.15 18.95
N ASN A 276 1.20 5.42 20.26
CA ASN A 276 0.39 6.51 20.84
C ASN A 276 0.63 7.82 20.09
N ILE A 277 -0.47 8.53 19.74
CA ILE A 277 -0.43 9.82 19.03
C ILE A 277 -0.03 10.92 20.02
N GLU A 278 1.23 10.88 20.49
CA GLU A 278 1.77 11.74 21.54
C GLU A 278 3.19 12.26 21.23
N TRP A 279 3.70 13.09 22.11
CA TRP A 279 5.08 13.56 22.08
C TRP A 279 6.08 12.40 22.08
N GLY A 280 6.94 12.36 21.07
CA GLY A 280 7.97 11.33 20.93
C GLY A 280 7.80 10.40 19.73
N SER A 281 6.59 10.23 19.23
CA SER A 281 6.28 9.33 18.08
C SER A 281 6.20 10.08 16.74
N GLN A 282 6.55 11.36 16.70
CA GLN A 282 6.42 12.18 15.49
C GLN A 282 7.46 11.84 14.44
N ILE A 283 7.00 11.56 13.22
CA ILE A 283 7.89 11.38 12.05
C ILE A 283 8.30 12.71 11.44
N ARG A 284 7.37 13.69 11.38
CA ARG A 284 7.59 14.99 10.74
C ARG A 284 6.96 16.12 11.52
N SER A 285 7.67 17.25 11.57
CA SER A 285 7.20 18.49 12.22
C SER A 285 7.04 19.60 11.20
N TYR A 286 5.91 20.29 11.28
CA TYR A 286 5.53 21.43 10.44
C TYR A 286 5.43 22.67 11.33
N VAL A 287 6.35 23.61 11.18
CA VAL A 287 6.41 24.85 11.98
C VAL A 287 6.10 26.02 11.07
N PHE A 288 5.00 26.73 11.35
CA PHE A 288 4.59 27.92 10.60
C PHE A 288 5.08 29.21 11.25
N GLN A 289 5.20 29.25 12.57
CA GLN A 289 5.68 30.41 13.34
C GLN A 289 6.59 29.98 14.50
N PRO A 290 7.61 30.77 14.88
CA PRO A 290 8.04 32.09 14.35
C PRO A 290 8.87 32.03 13.07
N TYR A 291 9.21 30.85 12.61
CA TYR A 291 9.92 30.58 11.35
C TYR A 291 9.19 29.45 10.63
N THR A 292 9.34 29.38 9.31
CA THR A 292 8.76 28.31 8.51
C THR A 292 9.78 27.18 8.34
N ARG A 293 9.37 25.95 8.71
CA ARG A 293 10.19 24.76 8.53
C ARG A 293 9.33 23.49 8.55
N VAL A 294 9.59 22.60 7.60
CA VAL A 294 9.16 21.21 7.66
C VAL A 294 10.40 20.35 7.83
N LYS A 295 10.40 19.44 8.81
CA LYS A 295 11.52 18.54 9.08
C LYS A 295 11.04 17.13 9.35
N ASP A 296 11.57 16.16 8.60
CA ASP A 296 11.44 14.74 8.89
C ASP A 296 12.54 14.32 9.88
N HIS A 297 12.12 13.73 11.00
CA HIS A 297 13.03 13.37 12.09
C HIS A 297 13.76 12.04 11.82
N ARG A 298 13.27 11.22 10.91
CA ARG A 298 13.84 9.91 10.57
C ARG A 298 15.04 10.03 9.63
N THR A 299 14.94 10.97 8.68
CA THR A 299 15.93 11.16 7.61
C THR A 299 16.79 12.41 7.81
N GLY A 300 16.31 13.36 8.62
CA GLY A 300 16.91 14.67 8.77
C GLY A 300 16.62 15.64 7.61
N CYS A 301 15.87 15.20 6.58
CA CYS A 301 15.46 16.06 5.46
C CYS A 301 14.59 17.22 5.97
N GLU A 302 14.92 18.45 5.55
CA GLU A 302 14.18 19.65 5.96
C GLU A 302 14.10 20.68 4.85
N THR A 303 12.98 21.43 4.84
CA THR A 303 12.76 22.56 3.92
C THR A 303 12.12 23.75 4.64
N GLY A 304 12.45 24.96 4.21
CA GLY A 304 11.77 26.20 4.65
C GLY A 304 10.50 26.51 3.84
N ASN A 305 10.29 25.87 2.68
CA ASN A 305 9.13 26.11 1.82
C ASN A 305 7.92 25.27 2.25
N ILE A 306 7.32 25.64 3.39
CA ILE A 306 6.18 24.94 3.92
C ILE A 306 4.96 24.96 2.98
N GLN A 307 4.82 26.02 2.19
CA GLN A 307 3.68 26.15 1.27
C GLN A 307 3.74 25.09 0.16
N ALA A 308 4.92 24.87 -0.44
CA ALA A 308 5.10 23.81 -1.44
C ALA A 308 4.72 22.45 -0.87
N VAL A 309 5.19 22.13 0.36
CA VAL A 309 4.84 20.87 1.04
C VAL A 309 3.34 20.75 1.27
N MET A 310 2.67 21.80 1.77
CA MET A 310 1.21 21.79 1.97
C MET A 310 0.42 21.74 0.64
N ASP A 311 1.06 22.10 -0.45
CA ASP A 311 0.49 21.99 -1.79
C ASP A 311 0.84 20.66 -2.49
N GLY A 312 1.49 19.71 -1.78
CA GLY A 312 1.68 18.35 -2.25
C GLY A 312 3.12 17.98 -2.63
N ASP A 313 4.09 18.88 -2.52
CA ASP A 313 5.51 18.58 -2.80
C ASP A 313 6.13 17.76 -1.67
N LEU A 314 5.84 16.43 -1.66
CA LEU A 314 6.32 15.48 -0.67
C LEU A 314 7.49 14.63 -1.17
N MET A 315 7.76 14.61 -2.48
CA MET A 315 8.78 13.75 -3.09
C MET A 315 10.16 13.84 -2.43
N PRO A 316 10.69 15.03 -2.03
CA PRO A 316 11.98 15.10 -1.36
C PRO A 316 12.06 14.32 -0.04
N PHE A 317 10.94 14.25 0.71
CA PHE A 317 10.86 13.47 1.96
C PHE A 317 10.71 11.98 1.70
N VAL A 318 9.90 11.62 0.70
CA VAL A 318 9.69 10.23 0.24
C VAL A 318 11.03 9.63 -0.19
N GLU A 319 11.76 10.30 -1.08
CA GLU A 319 13.07 9.87 -1.54
C GLU A 319 14.08 9.72 -0.42
N ALA A 320 14.17 10.73 0.44
CA ALA A 320 15.08 10.68 1.58
C ALA A 320 14.78 9.48 2.48
N TYR A 321 13.49 9.16 2.67
CA TYR A 321 13.08 7.99 3.45
C TYR A 321 13.44 6.68 2.75
N LEU A 322 13.09 6.52 1.48
CA LEU A 322 13.38 5.30 0.71
C LEU A 322 14.89 5.02 0.66
N ARG A 323 15.71 6.04 0.36
CA ARG A 323 17.19 5.93 0.38
C ARG A 323 17.73 5.57 1.76
N SER A 324 17.08 6.00 2.85
CA SER A 324 17.50 5.68 4.22
C SER A 324 17.25 4.21 4.57
N GLN A 325 16.25 3.58 3.97
CA GLN A 325 15.93 2.16 4.20
C GLN A 325 16.95 1.25 3.52
N GLN A 326 17.41 1.58 2.32
CA GLN A 326 18.46 0.78 1.64
C GLN A 326 19.79 0.75 2.38
N LYS A 327 20.15 1.82 3.11
CA LYS A 327 21.39 1.87 3.90
C LYS A 327 21.36 0.98 5.15
N LYS A 328 20.21 0.40 5.50
CA LYS A 328 20.04 -0.47 6.67
C LYS A 328 20.11 -1.97 6.32
N VAL A 329 20.08 -2.31 5.04
CA VAL A 329 20.33 -3.66 4.51
C VAL A 329 21.80 -3.77 4.14
#